data_62940ca01b0622331502a17a4d003fd0
#
_entry.id   62940ca01b0622331502a17a4d003fd0
#
_cell.length_a   1.000
_cell.length_b   1.000
_cell.length_c   1.000
_cell.angle_alpha   90.00
_cell.angle_beta   90.00
_cell.angle_gamma   90.00
#
_symmetry.space_group_name_H-M   'P 1'
#
loop_
_entity.id
_entity.type
_entity.pdbx_description
1 polymer ?
#
loop_
_entity_poly.entity_id
_entity_poly.type
_entity_poly.pdbx_seq_one_letter_code
_entity_poly.pdbx_strand_id
1 'polypeptide(L)'
;MEIKNIFFDLDHTLWDFEKNSALTFELLFKKYNLDIDLNSFLVVYVPINLEYWRLYRNEVISKEYLRYNRLNDVFKKLNIN
;
A
#
# COMPACT_ATOMS: atom_id res chain seq x y z
N MET A 1 10.71 15.79 -1.56
CA MET A 1 10.34 14.75 -0.57
C MET A 1 10.67 13.38 -1.14
N GLU A 2 11.38 12.57 -0.38
CA GLU A 2 11.76 11.24 -0.85
C GLU A 2 10.57 10.29 -0.81
N ILE A 3 10.43 9.47 -1.86
CA ILE A 3 9.38 8.46 -1.94
C ILE A 3 9.45 7.48 -0.76
N LYS A 4 10.64 7.23 -0.24
CA LYS A 4 10.86 6.33 0.88
C LYS A 4 10.13 6.79 2.15
N ASN A 5 10.15 8.09 2.44
CA ASN A 5 9.45 8.63 3.60
C ASN A 5 7.93 8.54 3.43
N ILE A 6 7.46 8.76 2.21
CA ILE A 6 6.04 8.61 1.87
C ILE A 6 5.61 7.15 2.05
N PHE A 7 6.45 6.21 1.61
CA PHE A 7 6.20 4.78 1.76
C PHE A 7 6.01 4.38 3.22
N PHE A 8 6.88 4.86 4.11
CA PHE A 8 6.77 4.55 5.54
C PHE A 8 5.47 5.10 6.14
N ASP A 9 5.11 6.32 5.80
CA ASP A 9 3.89 6.94 6.31
C ASP A 9 2.64 6.21 5.80
N LEU A 10 2.63 5.85 4.50
CA LEU A 10 1.54 5.07 3.92
C LEU A 10 1.39 3.72 4.62
N ASP A 11 2.49 3.00 4.80
CA ASP A 11 2.45 1.69 5.42
C ASP A 11 1.96 1.77 6.87
N HIS A 12 2.48 2.72 7.62
CA HIS A 12 2.13 2.87 9.03
C HIS A 12 0.66 3.25 9.20
N THR A 13 0.20 4.24 8.45
CA THR A 13 -1.18 4.71 8.51
C THR A 13 -2.14 3.62 8.02
N LEU A 14 -1.79 2.95 6.93
CA LEU A 14 -2.60 1.88 6.38
C LEU A 14 -2.76 0.73 7.38
N TRP A 15 -1.68 0.40 8.09
CA TRP A 15 -1.74 -0.68 9.09
C TRP A 15 -2.71 -0.35 10.21
N ASP A 16 -2.72 0.91 10.66
CA ASP A 16 -3.59 1.36 11.75
C ASP A 16 -5.05 1.46 11.31
N PHE A 17 -5.31 1.76 10.02
CA PHE A 17 -6.65 2.04 9.51
C PHE A 17 -7.03 1.12 8.34
N GLU A 18 -6.71 -0.15 8.46
CA GLU A 18 -6.85 -1.12 7.37
C GLU A 18 -8.28 -1.25 6.84
N LYS A 19 -9.27 -1.03 7.69
CA LYS A 19 -10.68 -1.22 7.31
C LYS A 19 -11.16 -0.22 6.26
N ASN A 20 -10.46 0.89 6.08
CA ASN A 20 -10.87 1.93 5.15
C ASN A 20 -9.69 2.41 4.31
N SER A 21 -9.04 1.47 3.63
CA SER A 21 -7.81 1.74 2.90
C SER A 21 -8.01 2.75 1.77
N ALA A 22 -9.16 2.73 1.08
CA ALA A 22 -9.43 3.67 -0.01
C ALA A 22 -9.40 5.11 0.49
N LEU A 23 -10.09 5.39 1.58
CA LEU A 23 -10.10 6.72 2.17
C LEU A 23 -8.71 7.12 2.68
N THR A 24 -8.01 6.18 3.30
CA THR A 24 -6.66 6.41 3.80
C THR A 24 -5.72 6.83 2.67
N PHE A 25 -5.74 6.11 1.54
CA PHE A 25 -4.91 6.45 0.39
C PHE A 25 -5.29 7.80 -0.19
N GLU A 26 -6.59 8.09 -0.30
CA GLU A 26 -7.05 9.39 -0.80
C GLU A 26 -6.49 10.54 0.03
N LEU A 27 -6.60 10.43 1.35
CA LEU A 27 -6.11 11.47 2.25
C LEU A 27 -4.59 11.63 2.18
N LEU A 28 -3.87 10.52 2.11
CA LEU A 28 -2.41 10.55 2.04
C LEU A 28 -1.92 11.09 0.71
N PHE A 29 -2.57 10.74 -0.39
CA PHE A 29 -2.20 11.28 -1.70
C PHE A 29 -2.37 12.80 -1.73
N LYS A 30 -3.42 13.31 -1.11
CA LYS A 30 -3.64 14.76 -0.98
C LYS A 30 -2.60 15.40 -0.06
N LYS A 31 -2.32 14.78 1.07
CA LYS A 31 -1.34 15.28 2.05
C LYS A 31 0.03 15.49 1.43
N TYR A 32 0.49 14.55 0.61
CA TYR A 32 1.79 14.60 -0.02
C TYR A 32 1.77 15.18 -1.42
N ASN A 33 0.59 15.65 -1.87
CA ASN A 33 0.41 16.21 -3.20
C ASN A 33 0.92 15.25 -4.29
N LEU A 34 0.55 13.99 -4.17
CA LEU A 34 0.96 12.95 -5.12
C LEU A 34 0.00 12.94 -6.30
N ASP A 35 0.57 12.95 -7.51
CA ASP A 35 -0.19 12.87 -8.75
C ASP A 35 -0.42 11.41 -9.12
N ILE A 36 -1.16 10.70 -8.27
CA ILE A 36 -1.49 9.30 -8.46
C ILE A 36 -3.00 9.17 -8.50
N ASP A 37 -3.52 8.59 -9.57
CA ASP A 37 -4.95 8.33 -9.67
C ASP A 37 -5.34 7.23 -8.69
N LEU A 38 -6.24 7.57 -7.76
CA LEU A 38 -6.66 6.65 -6.71
C LEU A 38 -7.28 5.36 -7.29
N ASN A 39 -8.13 5.48 -8.29
CA ASN A 39 -8.79 4.31 -8.87
C ASN A 39 -7.77 3.37 -9.53
N SER A 40 -6.83 3.93 -10.27
CA SER A 40 -5.75 3.12 -10.88
C SER A 40 -4.90 2.45 -9.83
N PHE A 41 -4.61 3.16 -8.74
CA PHE A 41 -3.85 2.59 -7.63
C PHE A 41 -4.60 1.42 -7.00
N LEU A 42 -5.89 1.59 -6.71
CA LEU A 42 -6.69 0.57 -6.04
C LEU A 42 -6.89 -0.68 -6.90
N VAL A 43 -7.00 -0.52 -8.22
CA VAL A 43 -7.11 -1.66 -9.14
C VAL A 43 -5.89 -2.58 -9.01
N VAL A 44 -4.72 -2.02 -8.77
CA VAL A 44 -3.49 -2.79 -8.56
C VAL A 44 -3.36 -3.24 -7.11
N TYR A 45 -3.66 -2.36 -6.16
CA TYR A 45 -3.47 -2.61 -4.73
C TYR A 45 -4.35 -3.74 -4.20
N VAL A 46 -5.65 -3.73 -4.54
CA VAL A 46 -6.61 -4.64 -3.93
C VAL A 46 -6.24 -6.11 -4.16
N PRO A 47 -5.99 -6.57 -5.41
CA PRO A 47 -5.63 -7.97 -5.61
C PRO A 47 -4.29 -8.34 -4.97
N ILE A 48 -3.30 -7.44 -5.00
CA ILE A 48 -2.00 -7.69 -4.37
C ILE A 48 -2.17 -7.83 -2.86
N ASN A 49 -2.93 -6.93 -2.25
CA ASN A 49 -3.18 -6.97 -0.82
C ASN A 49 -3.88 -8.27 -0.39
N LEU A 50 -4.89 -8.69 -1.14
CA LEU A 50 -5.62 -9.93 -0.86
C LEU A 50 -4.69 -11.14 -0.93
N GLU A 51 -3.79 -11.18 -1.92
CA GLU A 51 -2.85 -12.28 -2.06
C GLU A 51 -1.87 -12.33 -0.89
N TYR A 52 -1.34 -11.18 -0.46
CA TYR A 52 -0.43 -11.14 0.69
C TYR A 52 -1.13 -11.57 1.97
N TRP A 53 -2.37 -11.16 2.19
CA TRP A 53 -3.14 -11.61 3.35
C TRP A 53 -3.40 -13.11 3.32
N ARG A 54 -3.66 -13.66 2.13
CA ARG A 54 -3.84 -15.11 1.96
C ARG A 54 -2.57 -15.86 2.37
N LEU A 55 -1.42 -15.39 1.89
CA LEU A 55 -0.13 -15.99 2.23
C LEU A 55 0.16 -15.89 3.72
N TYR A 56 -0.15 -14.76 4.33
CA TYR A 56 0.04 -14.58 5.76
C TYR A 56 -0.84 -15.53 6.57
N ARG A 57 -2.10 -15.66 6.21
CA ARG A 57 -3.02 -16.58 6.90
C ARG A 57 -2.57 -18.03 6.78
N ASN A 58 -1.92 -18.39 5.69
CA ASN A 58 -1.38 -19.74 5.46
C ASN A 58 0.04 -19.90 6.01
N GLU A 59 0.53 -18.91 6.76
CA GLU A 59 1.84 -18.94 7.42
C GLU A 59 3.01 -19.05 6.44
N VAL A 60 2.82 -18.60 5.18
CA VAL A 60 3.88 -18.62 4.18
C VAL A 60 4.81 -17.43 4.36
N ILE A 61 4.26 -16.29 4.81
CA ILE A 61 5.04 -15.06 5.01
C ILE A 61 4.78 -14.49 6.40
N SER A 62 5.72 -13.65 6.87
CA SER A 62 5.56 -12.95 8.14
C SER A 62 4.73 -11.68 7.97
N LYS A 63 4.32 -11.10 9.11
CA LYS A 63 3.62 -9.83 9.13
C LYS A 63 4.48 -8.71 8.54
N GLU A 64 5.77 -8.68 8.88
CA GLU A 64 6.70 -7.69 8.35
C GLU A 64 6.85 -7.83 6.84
N TYR A 65 6.95 -9.04 6.35
CA TYR A 65 7.03 -9.28 4.92
C TYR A 65 5.80 -8.73 4.19
N LEU A 66 4.60 -8.99 4.74
CA LEU A 66 3.35 -8.48 4.19
C LEU A 66 3.36 -6.95 4.14
N ARG A 67 3.71 -6.32 5.25
CA ARG A 67 3.67 -4.85 5.37
C ARG A 67 4.59 -4.18 4.36
N TYR A 68 5.82 -4.66 4.25
CA TYR A 68 6.80 -4.03 3.37
C TYR A 68 6.55 -4.32 1.91
N ASN A 69 6.16 -5.54 1.58
CA ASN A 69 6.18 -5.98 0.19
C ASN A 69 4.89 -5.65 -0.55
N ARG A 70 3.74 -5.58 0.12
CA ARG A 70 2.48 -5.29 -0.58
C ARG A 70 2.51 -3.92 -1.27
N LEU A 71 2.96 -2.89 -0.58
CA LEU A 71 3.05 -1.55 -1.17
C LEU A 71 4.19 -1.45 -2.17
N ASN A 72 5.31 -2.10 -1.87
CA ASN A 72 6.45 -2.13 -2.78
C ASN A 72 6.06 -2.74 -4.12
N ASP A 73 5.32 -3.84 -4.11
CA ASP A 73 4.86 -4.49 -5.33
C ASP A 73 3.87 -3.62 -6.11
N VAL A 74 2.97 -2.91 -5.41
CA VAL A 74 2.04 -2.00 -6.05
C VAL A 74 2.79 -0.87 -6.75
N PHE A 75 3.76 -0.28 -6.07
CA PHE A 75 4.56 0.81 -6.64
C PHE A 75 5.35 0.36 -7.85
N LYS A 76 5.95 -0.83 -7.78
CA LYS A 76 6.66 -1.41 -8.92
C LYS A 76 5.74 -1.61 -10.11
N LYS A 77 4.56 -2.17 -9.86
CA LYS A 77 3.61 -2.47 -10.93
C LYS A 77 3.09 -1.20 -11.59
N LEU A 78 2.93 -0.12 -10.82
CA LEU A 78 2.52 1.18 -11.34
C LEU A 78 3.69 2.00 -11.87
N ASN A 79 4.90 1.49 -11.75
CA ASN A 79 6.11 2.17 -12.20
C ASN A 79 6.34 3.51 -11.48
N ILE A 80 6.05 3.52 -10.18
CA ILE A 80 6.29 4.67 -9.31
C ILE A 80 7.63 4.50 -8.62
N ASN A 81 8.48 5.51 -8.73
CA ASN A 81 9.80 5.48 -8.09
C ASN A 81 9.92 6.45 -6.95
#